data_738527b404a99518c5b28007c9dbfd4b
#
_entry.id   738527b404a99518c5b28007c9dbfd4b
#
_cell.length_a   1.000
_cell.length_b   1.000
_cell.length_c   1.000
_cell.angle_alpha   90.00
_cell.angle_beta   90.00
_cell.angle_gamma   90.00
#
_symmetry.space_group_name_H-M   'P 1'
#
loop_
_entity.id
_entity.type
_entity.pdbx_description
1 polymer ?
#
loop_
_entity_poly.entity_id
_entity_poly.type
_entity_poly.pdbx_seq_one_letter_code
_entity_poly.pdbx_strand_id
1 'polypeptide(L)'
;MSDVLRARGLLKTYRRGRAVDGVDLTVRRGERVALLGPNGAGKTTTLLMCLGVVEPDGGTIEIAGHRLPGGRSAAMAHVGFAAGYLPLPERLRVGEYLRMFGQLYGLADPEAQARRGLERFEIPHLARAMGTELSSGQKTLVGIVKSTLHDPELLVLDEPTASLDPDVALRVRTGLAALCEERGTALLITSHNMLEVERIAERVVFLSAGRVVADGPPDEVAARFGRDGLEEVFLHLASQRQASEHTEGLRP
;
A
#
# COMPACT_ATOMS: atom_id res chain seq x y z
N MET A 1 -13.17 -15.45 -7.86
CA MET A 1 -11.85 -14.91 -7.48
C MET A 1 -11.69 -15.05 -5.98
N SER A 2 -10.57 -15.59 -5.49
CA SER A 2 -10.33 -15.77 -4.05
C SER A 2 -9.79 -14.48 -3.41
N ASP A 3 -10.20 -14.21 -2.18
CA ASP A 3 -9.64 -13.11 -1.39
C ASP A 3 -8.21 -13.47 -0.98
N VAL A 4 -7.26 -12.57 -1.24
CA VAL A 4 -5.86 -12.67 -0.78
C VAL A 4 -5.71 -12.00 0.58
N LEU A 5 -6.39 -10.88 0.80
CA LEU A 5 -6.52 -10.24 2.11
C LEU A 5 -7.99 -10.22 2.51
N ARG A 6 -8.27 -10.66 3.73
CA ARG A 6 -9.59 -10.53 4.38
C ARG A 6 -9.41 -10.00 5.79
N ALA A 7 -9.84 -8.78 6.03
CA ALA A 7 -9.94 -8.16 7.34
C ALA A 7 -11.41 -7.91 7.68
N ARG A 8 -11.84 -8.25 8.90
CA ARG A 8 -13.22 -8.15 9.34
C ARG A 8 -13.32 -7.54 10.72
N GLY A 9 -14.15 -6.51 10.84
CA GLY A 9 -14.49 -5.85 12.10
C GLY A 9 -13.29 -5.32 12.86
N LEU A 10 -12.27 -4.80 12.14
CA LEU A 10 -11.03 -4.36 12.78
C LEU A 10 -11.27 -3.21 13.77
N LEU A 11 -10.75 -3.37 14.97
CA LEU A 11 -10.79 -2.36 16.02
C LEU A 11 -9.37 -2.04 16.48
N LYS A 12 -9.06 -0.76 16.68
CA LYS A 12 -7.82 -0.31 17.33
C LYS A 12 -8.02 0.98 18.09
N THR A 13 -7.68 0.97 19.37
CA THR A 13 -7.74 2.13 20.25
C THR A 13 -6.34 2.44 20.78
N TYR A 14 -5.96 3.70 20.74
CA TYR A 14 -4.75 4.21 21.36
C TYR A 14 -5.11 5.18 22.51
N ARG A 15 -4.13 5.64 23.26
CA ARG A 15 -4.35 6.62 24.36
C ARG A 15 -5.10 7.89 23.91
N ARG A 16 -4.95 8.28 22.64
CA ARG A 16 -5.59 9.47 22.03
C ARG A 16 -6.98 9.20 21.46
N GLY A 17 -7.49 7.98 21.56
CA GLY A 17 -8.80 7.60 21.04
C GLY A 17 -8.76 6.42 20.07
N ARG A 18 -9.94 6.12 19.53
CA ARG A 18 -10.14 5.01 18.60
C ARG A 18 -9.64 5.40 17.20
N ALA A 19 -8.61 4.70 16.74
CA ALA A 19 -8.00 4.93 15.43
C ALA A 19 -8.66 4.12 14.31
N VAL A 20 -9.20 2.92 14.64
CA VAL A 20 -9.94 2.04 13.70
C VAL A 20 -11.15 1.49 14.44
N ASP A 21 -12.32 1.58 13.80
CA ASP A 21 -13.62 1.30 14.39
C ASP A 21 -14.52 0.48 13.47
N GLY A 22 -14.35 -0.85 13.50
CA GLY A 22 -15.15 -1.80 12.75
C GLY A 22 -14.82 -1.82 11.25
N VAL A 23 -13.54 -1.66 10.87
CA VAL A 23 -13.13 -1.67 9.46
C VAL A 23 -13.18 -3.08 8.89
N ASP A 24 -13.93 -3.23 7.80
CA ASP A 24 -13.87 -4.37 6.89
C ASP A 24 -13.05 -4.00 5.66
N LEU A 25 -12.11 -4.85 5.25
CA LEU A 25 -11.29 -4.68 4.06
C LEU A 25 -10.99 -6.04 3.44
N THR A 26 -11.29 -6.17 2.16
CA THR A 26 -10.92 -7.34 1.37
C THR A 26 -10.12 -6.90 0.15
N VAL A 27 -9.15 -7.71 -0.28
CA VAL A 27 -8.46 -7.53 -1.55
C VAL A 27 -8.42 -8.90 -2.24
N ARG A 28 -8.92 -8.96 -3.46
CA ARG A 28 -8.98 -10.18 -4.26
C ARG A 28 -7.70 -10.35 -5.08
N ARG A 29 -7.44 -11.58 -5.49
CA ARG A 29 -6.32 -11.88 -6.38
C ARG A 29 -6.39 -11.03 -7.66
N GLY A 30 -5.30 -10.34 -7.99
CA GLY A 30 -5.18 -9.44 -9.14
C GLY A 30 -5.90 -8.09 -9.00
N GLU A 31 -6.66 -7.87 -7.91
CA GLU A 31 -7.39 -6.62 -7.69
C GLU A 31 -6.44 -5.50 -7.24
N ARG A 32 -6.68 -4.28 -7.73
CA ARG A 32 -5.95 -3.06 -7.36
C ARG A 32 -6.85 -2.17 -6.50
N VAL A 33 -6.59 -2.16 -5.20
CA VAL A 33 -7.38 -1.43 -4.20
C VAL A 33 -6.58 -0.27 -3.62
N ALA A 34 -7.19 0.92 -3.57
CA ALA A 34 -6.62 2.06 -2.84
C ALA A 34 -7.37 2.30 -1.53
N LEU A 35 -6.62 2.41 -0.43
CA LEU A 35 -7.12 2.80 0.88
C LEU A 35 -6.89 4.29 1.08
N LEU A 36 -7.96 5.07 1.05
CA LEU A 36 -7.95 6.53 1.02
C LEU A 36 -8.53 7.12 2.31
N GLY A 37 -8.35 8.42 2.48
CA GLY A 37 -8.94 9.19 3.57
C GLY A 37 -7.97 10.26 4.10
N PRO A 38 -8.48 11.25 4.83
CA PRO A 38 -7.66 12.32 5.39
C PRO A 38 -6.65 11.82 6.42
N ASN A 39 -5.73 12.70 6.82
CA ASN A 39 -4.75 12.38 7.86
C ASN A 39 -5.47 12.00 9.17
N GLY A 40 -5.01 10.92 9.82
CA GLY A 40 -5.64 10.39 11.03
C GLY A 40 -6.95 9.61 10.79
N ALA A 41 -7.35 9.34 9.52
CA ALA A 41 -8.53 8.51 9.22
C ALA A 41 -8.38 7.03 9.62
N GLY A 42 -7.17 6.57 9.98
CA GLY A 42 -6.89 5.19 10.35
C GLY A 42 -6.16 4.36 9.29
N LYS A 43 -5.79 4.94 8.14
CA LYS A 43 -5.13 4.23 7.02
C LYS A 43 -3.88 3.48 7.45
N THR A 44 -2.89 4.21 7.99
CA THR A 44 -1.61 3.61 8.43
C THR A 44 -1.82 2.55 9.51
N THR A 45 -2.72 2.78 10.47
CA THR A 45 -3.06 1.78 11.49
C THR A 45 -3.65 0.52 10.86
N THR A 46 -4.57 0.67 9.91
CA THR A 46 -5.17 -0.46 9.16
C THR A 46 -4.12 -1.23 8.39
N LEU A 47 -3.22 -0.54 7.65
CA LEU A 47 -2.10 -1.20 6.96
C LEU A 47 -1.18 -1.94 7.92
N LEU A 48 -0.77 -1.32 9.03
CA LEU A 48 0.10 -1.95 10.02
C LEU A 48 -0.54 -3.18 10.67
N MET A 49 -1.87 -3.18 10.87
CA MET A 49 -2.60 -4.36 11.31
C MET A 49 -2.59 -5.46 10.23
N CYS A 50 -2.83 -5.12 8.96
CA CYS A 50 -2.75 -6.07 7.85
C CYS A 50 -1.34 -6.64 7.68
N LEU A 51 -0.29 -5.87 7.98
CA LEU A 51 1.11 -6.35 7.96
C LEU A 51 1.49 -7.13 9.25
N GLY A 52 0.57 -7.30 10.19
CA GLY A 52 0.84 -7.96 11.46
C GLY A 52 1.88 -7.25 12.33
N VAL A 53 2.10 -5.94 12.10
CA VAL A 53 2.99 -5.08 12.91
C VAL A 53 2.26 -4.56 14.14
N VAL A 54 0.97 -4.26 13.98
CA VAL A 54 0.08 -3.84 15.06
C VAL A 54 -1.00 -4.91 15.22
N GLU A 55 -1.18 -5.41 16.45
CA GLU A 55 -2.26 -6.32 16.76
C GLU A 55 -3.57 -5.54 16.96
N PRO A 56 -4.67 -5.94 16.27
CA PRO A 56 -5.97 -5.33 16.48
C PRO A 56 -6.51 -5.65 17.88
N ASP A 57 -7.28 -4.72 18.46
CA ASP A 57 -7.98 -4.95 19.72
C ASP A 57 -9.24 -5.82 19.55
N GLY A 58 -9.70 -5.96 18.28
CA GLY A 58 -10.82 -6.82 17.88
C GLY A 58 -10.85 -6.99 16.38
N GLY A 59 -11.64 -7.95 15.93
CA GLY A 59 -11.72 -8.34 14.53
C GLY A 59 -10.76 -9.47 14.15
N THR A 60 -10.66 -9.74 12.85
CA THR A 60 -9.83 -10.84 12.33
C THR A 60 -9.13 -10.41 11.05
N ILE A 61 -7.94 -10.94 10.82
CA ILE A 61 -7.17 -10.73 9.58
C ILE A 61 -6.70 -12.09 9.08
N GLU A 62 -6.90 -12.32 7.79
CA GLU A 62 -6.41 -13.49 7.07
C GLU A 62 -5.72 -13.03 5.78
N ILE A 63 -4.52 -13.55 5.50
CA ILE A 63 -3.75 -13.27 4.28
C ILE A 63 -3.30 -14.59 3.68
N ALA A 64 -3.61 -14.81 2.40
CA ALA A 64 -3.28 -16.05 1.67
C ALA A 64 -3.66 -17.31 2.46
N GLY A 65 -4.83 -17.30 3.16
CA GLY A 65 -5.31 -18.40 4.00
C GLY A 65 -4.68 -18.50 5.39
N HIS A 66 -3.77 -17.60 5.76
CA HIS A 66 -3.11 -17.59 7.06
C HIS A 66 -3.69 -16.53 7.97
N ARG A 67 -4.24 -16.95 9.12
CA ARG A 67 -4.85 -16.06 10.11
C ARG A 67 -3.80 -15.42 11.03
N LEU A 68 -3.89 -14.10 11.21
CA LEU A 68 -3.06 -13.35 12.16
C LEU A 68 -3.70 -13.35 13.58
N PRO A 69 -2.88 -13.25 14.66
CA PRO A 69 -1.41 -13.17 14.67
C PRO A 69 -0.70 -14.53 14.55
N GLY A 70 -1.36 -15.66 14.82
CA GLY A 70 -0.73 -16.99 14.92
C GLY A 70 0.00 -17.44 13.65
N GLY A 71 -0.58 -17.15 12.46
CA GLY A 71 0.01 -17.50 11.16
C GLY A 71 0.88 -16.41 10.54
N ARG A 72 1.35 -15.41 11.32
CA ARG A 72 2.04 -14.21 10.78
C ARG A 72 3.23 -14.55 9.89
N SER A 73 4.11 -15.45 10.32
CA SER A 73 5.31 -15.80 9.54
C SER A 73 4.95 -16.37 8.17
N ALA A 74 3.97 -17.28 8.12
CA ALA A 74 3.49 -17.85 6.87
C ALA A 74 2.78 -16.79 6.01
N ALA A 75 1.91 -15.97 6.61
CA ALA A 75 1.22 -14.87 5.91
C ALA A 75 2.22 -13.90 5.25
N MET A 76 3.26 -13.48 5.99
CA MET A 76 4.24 -12.50 5.49
C MET A 76 5.15 -13.06 4.38
N ALA A 77 5.25 -14.36 4.21
CA ALA A 77 5.92 -14.96 3.05
C ALA A 77 5.19 -14.67 1.72
N HIS A 78 3.88 -14.34 1.78
CA HIS A 78 3.05 -13.99 0.62
C HIS A 78 2.87 -12.47 0.44
N VAL A 79 3.53 -11.64 1.28
CA VAL A 79 3.34 -10.18 1.29
C VAL A 79 4.61 -9.46 0.91
N GLY A 80 4.53 -8.61 -0.12
CA GLY A 80 5.53 -7.58 -0.40
C GLY A 80 5.11 -6.25 0.23
N PHE A 81 6.08 -5.54 0.82
CA PHE A 81 5.83 -4.21 1.38
C PHE A 81 6.89 -3.20 0.96
N ALA A 82 6.44 -2.04 0.47
CA ALA A 82 7.28 -0.88 0.27
C ALA A 82 6.57 0.39 0.72
N ALA A 83 7.36 1.33 1.23
CA ALA A 83 6.91 2.68 1.59
C ALA A 83 7.98 3.68 1.13
N GLY A 84 7.54 4.82 0.58
CA GLY A 84 8.43 5.82 0.02
C GLY A 84 9.43 6.43 1.00
N TYR A 85 9.17 6.30 2.30
CA TYR A 85 10.04 6.80 3.38
C TYR A 85 11.07 5.77 3.90
N LEU A 86 11.03 4.50 3.42
CA LEU A 86 11.97 3.49 3.88
C LEU A 86 13.36 3.75 3.28
N PRO A 87 14.41 3.87 4.11
CA PRO A 87 15.75 4.15 3.63
C PRO A 87 16.34 2.95 2.88
N LEU A 88 17.08 3.23 1.82
CA LEU A 88 17.97 2.27 1.17
C LEU A 88 19.36 2.35 1.80
N PRO A 89 20.07 1.22 1.95
CA PRO A 89 21.44 1.23 2.41
C PRO A 89 22.33 2.06 1.48
N GLU A 90 22.95 3.10 2.03
CA GLU A 90 23.74 4.05 1.26
C GLU A 90 25.00 3.45 0.64
N ARG A 91 25.61 2.45 1.30
CA ARG A 91 26.90 1.86 0.97
C ARG A 91 26.80 0.54 0.19
N LEU A 92 25.61 0.14 -0.23
CA LEU A 92 25.42 -1.02 -1.08
C LEU A 92 25.06 -0.57 -2.50
N ARG A 93 25.50 -1.35 -3.48
CA ARG A 93 24.97 -1.24 -4.84
C ARG A 93 23.55 -1.81 -4.89
N VAL A 94 22.72 -1.25 -5.75
CA VAL A 94 21.32 -1.70 -5.94
C VAL A 94 21.27 -3.22 -6.18
N GLY A 95 22.11 -3.77 -7.07
CA GLY A 95 22.13 -5.20 -7.34
C GLY A 95 22.53 -6.04 -6.13
N GLU A 96 23.49 -5.57 -5.32
CA GLU A 96 23.90 -6.25 -4.08
C GLU A 96 22.77 -6.25 -3.05
N TYR A 97 22.10 -5.12 -2.89
CA TYR A 97 20.94 -4.96 -2.01
C TYR A 97 19.79 -5.91 -2.39
N LEU A 98 19.43 -5.93 -3.67
CA LEU A 98 18.34 -6.80 -4.16
C LEU A 98 18.71 -8.28 -4.03
N ARG A 99 19.97 -8.66 -4.36
CA ARG A 99 20.47 -10.03 -4.19
C ARG A 99 20.43 -10.46 -2.73
N MET A 100 20.85 -9.60 -1.81
CA MET A 100 20.79 -9.88 -0.36
C MET A 100 19.34 -10.18 0.08
N PHE A 101 18.37 -9.37 -0.34
CA PHE A 101 16.95 -9.64 -0.03
C PHE A 101 16.46 -10.91 -0.69
N GLY A 102 16.84 -11.18 -1.93
CA GLY A 102 16.51 -12.44 -2.59
C GLY A 102 17.02 -13.67 -1.82
N GLN A 103 18.23 -13.60 -1.25
CA GLN A 103 18.78 -14.64 -0.37
C GLN A 103 17.97 -14.76 0.93
N LEU A 104 17.58 -13.64 1.55
CA LEU A 104 16.75 -13.63 2.76
C LEU A 104 15.35 -14.23 2.51
N TYR A 105 14.80 -14.05 1.31
CA TYR A 105 13.55 -14.69 0.89
C TYR A 105 13.72 -16.15 0.46
N GLY A 106 14.94 -16.70 0.47
CA GLY A 106 15.22 -18.09 0.09
C GLY A 106 15.06 -18.37 -1.40
N LEU A 107 15.25 -17.37 -2.26
CA LEU A 107 15.12 -17.56 -3.71
C LEU A 107 16.25 -18.42 -4.27
N ALA A 108 15.94 -19.31 -5.21
CA ALA A 108 16.91 -20.19 -5.85
C ALA A 108 17.93 -19.41 -6.70
N ASP A 109 17.51 -18.34 -7.38
CA ASP A 109 18.36 -17.46 -8.17
C ASP A 109 18.04 -15.98 -7.87
N PRO A 110 18.59 -15.43 -6.76
CA PRO A 110 18.37 -14.05 -6.35
C PRO A 110 18.83 -13.02 -7.38
N GLU A 111 19.89 -13.34 -8.14
CA GLU A 111 20.46 -12.42 -9.13
C GLU A 111 19.57 -12.30 -10.37
N ALA A 112 19.06 -13.41 -10.88
CA ALA A 112 18.12 -13.40 -11.99
C ALA A 112 16.80 -12.71 -11.59
N GLN A 113 16.31 -12.90 -10.36
CA GLN A 113 15.11 -12.21 -9.88
C GLN A 113 15.35 -10.71 -9.73
N ALA A 114 16.48 -10.29 -9.18
CA ALA A 114 16.86 -8.88 -9.10
C ALA A 114 16.88 -8.22 -10.49
N ARG A 115 17.52 -8.88 -11.47
CA ARG A 115 17.57 -8.40 -12.85
C ARG A 115 16.17 -8.25 -13.46
N ARG A 116 15.34 -9.29 -13.38
CA ARG A 116 13.94 -9.24 -13.89
C ARG A 116 13.12 -8.13 -13.23
N GLY A 117 13.28 -7.93 -11.92
CA GLY A 117 12.61 -6.84 -11.21
C GLY A 117 13.05 -5.46 -11.72
N LEU A 118 14.34 -5.25 -11.91
CA LEU A 118 14.88 -3.99 -12.46
C LEU A 118 14.43 -3.76 -13.90
N GLU A 119 14.37 -4.81 -14.74
CA GLU A 119 13.88 -4.75 -16.13
C GLU A 119 12.40 -4.38 -16.18
N ARG A 120 11.56 -4.97 -15.32
CA ARG A 120 10.13 -4.70 -15.24
C ARG A 120 9.81 -3.23 -14.97
N PHE A 121 10.58 -2.60 -14.12
CA PHE A 121 10.41 -1.17 -13.79
C PHE A 121 11.31 -0.25 -14.62
N GLU A 122 11.94 -0.77 -15.69
CA GLU A 122 12.77 -0.01 -16.66
C GLU A 122 13.98 0.70 -16.01
N ILE A 123 14.57 0.09 -14.97
CA ILE A 123 15.73 0.63 -14.25
C ILE A 123 16.95 -0.33 -14.21
N PRO A 124 17.23 -1.17 -15.23
CA PRO A 124 18.37 -2.10 -15.20
C PRO A 124 19.72 -1.38 -15.09
N HIS A 125 19.80 -0.13 -15.59
CA HIS A 125 20.98 0.71 -15.50
C HIS A 125 21.37 1.07 -14.06
N LEU A 126 20.44 1.01 -13.11
CA LEU A 126 20.70 1.31 -11.69
C LEU A 126 21.36 0.15 -10.94
N ALA A 127 21.49 -1.05 -11.53
CA ALA A 127 22.02 -2.23 -10.83
C ALA A 127 23.40 -1.99 -10.19
N ARG A 128 24.25 -1.16 -10.79
CA ARG A 128 25.60 -0.83 -10.32
C ARG A 128 25.68 0.45 -9.49
N ALA A 129 24.62 1.26 -9.46
CA ALA A 129 24.58 2.51 -8.72
C ALA A 129 24.59 2.26 -7.21
N MET A 130 25.25 3.14 -6.46
CA MET A 130 25.22 3.14 -5.00
C MET A 130 23.94 3.78 -4.48
N GLY A 131 23.46 3.39 -3.31
CA GLY A 131 22.28 3.99 -2.70
C GLY A 131 22.33 5.52 -2.51
N THR A 132 23.55 6.06 -2.35
CA THR A 132 23.81 7.51 -2.28
C THR A 132 23.65 8.26 -3.60
N GLU A 133 23.78 7.57 -4.73
CA GLU A 133 23.71 8.15 -6.09
C GLU A 133 22.27 8.25 -6.61
N LEU A 134 21.32 7.61 -5.92
CA LEU A 134 19.93 7.52 -6.37
C LEU A 134 19.12 8.77 -5.97
N SER A 135 18.30 9.25 -6.89
CA SER A 135 17.23 10.20 -6.59
C SER A 135 16.17 9.56 -5.68
N SER A 136 15.30 10.38 -5.07
CA SER A 136 14.18 9.88 -4.24
C SER A 136 13.27 8.92 -5.02
N GLY A 137 12.92 9.27 -6.25
CA GLY A 137 12.11 8.43 -7.13
C GLY A 137 12.78 7.11 -7.48
N GLN A 138 14.07 7.12 -7.77
CA GLN A 138 14.84 5.90 -8.02
C GLN A 138 14.91 5.01 -6.77
N LYS A 139 15.05 5.59 -5.57
CA LYS A 139 14.98 4.84 -4.30
C LYS A 139 13.61 4.17 -4.12
N THR A 140 12.53 4.87 -4.43
CA THR A 140 11.17 4.32 -4.39
C THR A 140 11.03 3.13 -5.34
N LEU A 141 11.48 3.26 -6.61
CA LEU A 141 11.44 2.16 -7.58
C LEU A 141 12.24 0.94 -7.10
N VAL A 142 13.45 1.13 -6.58
CA VAL A 142 14.26 0.03 -6.02
C VAL A 142 13.57 -0.61 -4.82
N GLY A 143 12.90 0.18 -3.97
CA GLY A 143 12.08 -0.32 -2.86
C GLY A 143 10.91 -1.20 -3.33
N ILE A 144 10.22 -0.78 -4.41
CA ILE A 144 9.16 -1.57 -5.03
C ILE A 144 9.74 -2.86 -5.63
N VAL A 145 10.84 -2.79 -6.39
CA VAL A 145 11.52 -3.99 -6.92
C VAL A 145 11.85 -4.97 -5.79
N LYS A 146 12.46 -4.49 -4.70
CA LYS A 146 12.76 -5.31 -3.52
C LYS A 146 11.53 -6.03 -2.99
N SER A 147 10.37 -5.34 -2.91
CA SER A 147 9.13 -5.89 -2.36
C SER A 147 8.47 -6.93 -3.28
N THR A 148 8.89 -7.02 -4.54
CA THR A 148 8.35 -7.96 -5.54
C THR A 148 9.26 -9.16 -5.82
N LEU A 149 10.45 -9.23 -5.23
CA LEU A 149 11.47 -10.26 -5.55
C LEU A 149 10.98 -11.70 -5.33
N HIS A 150 10.15 -11.94 -4.32
CA HIS A 150 9.65 -13.25 -3.93
C HIS A 150 8.26 -13.58 -4.52
N ASP A 151 7.85 -12.82 -5.55
CA ASP A 151 6.57 -12.99 -6.24
C ASP A 151 5.37 -13.00 -5.27
N PRO A 152 5.14 -11.93 -4.49
CA PRO A 152 4.10 -11.91 -3.47
C PRO A 152 2.69 -12.03 -4.06
N GLU A 153 1.77 -12.65 -3.32
CA GLU A 153 0.35 -12.66 -3.68
C GLU A 153 -0.33 -11.34 -3.34
N LEU A 154 0.15 -10.64 -2.31
CA LEU A 154 -0.30 -9.30 -1.89
C LEU A 154 0.88 -8.33 -1.86
N LEU A 155 0.77 -7.25 -2.61
CA LEU A 155 1.71 -6.14 -2.57
C LEU A 155 1.05 -4.94 -1.87
N VAL A 156 1.63 -4.52 -0.75
CA VAL A 156 1.17 -3.36 0.03
C VAL A 156 2.15 -2.22 -0.19
N LEU A 157 1.67 -1.09 -0.70
CA LEU A 157 2.47 0.08 -1.00
C LEU A 157 1.92 1.31 -0.27
N ASP A 158 2.75 1.92 0.56
CA ASP A 158 2.39 3.15 1.27
C ASP A 158 2.99 4.35 0.53
N GLU A 159 2.11 5.15 -0.09
CA GLU A 159 2.46 6.34 -0.89
C GLU A 159 3.48 6.07 -2.02
N PRO A 160 3.27 5.07 -2.90
CA PRO A 160 4.29 4.63 -3.86
C PRO A 160 4.65 5.64 -4.94
N THR A 161 3.82 6.66 -5.16
CA THR A 161 4.03 7.70 -6.18
C THR A 161 4.19 9.11 -5.60
N ALA A 162 4.27 9.23 -4.26
CA ALA A 162 4.42 10.52 -3.61
C ALA A 162 5.73 11.19 -4.04
N SER A 163 5.62 12.43 -4.51
CA SER A 163 6.78 13.25 -4.91
C SER A 163 7.65 12.65 -6.03
N LEU A 164 7.07 11.80 -6.88
CA LEU A 164 7.74 11.28 -8.06
C LEU A 164 7.54 12.21 -9.26
N ASP A 165 8.59 12.31 -10.09
CA ASP A 165 8.47 12.91 -11.41
C ASP A 165 7.48 12.11 -12.28
N PRO A 166 6.77 12.74 -13.22
CA PRO A 166 5.71 12.08 -14.00
C PRO A 166 6.17 10.84 -14.78
N ASP A 167 7.40 10.81 -15.28
CA ASP A 167 7.98 9.67 -16.00
C ASP A 167 8.26 8.50 -15.03
N VAL A 168 8.72 8.78 -13.81
CA VAL A 168 8.95 7.77 -12.77
C VAL A 168 7.61 7.20 -12.30
N ALA A 169 6.60 8.06 -12.07
CA ALA A 169 5.26 7.64 -11.69
C ALA A 169 4.63 6.74 -12.79
N LEU A 170 4.86 7.04 -14.08
CA LEU A 170 4.41 6.18 -15.18
C LEU A 170 5.05 4.79 -15.12
N ARG A 171 6.37 4.69 -14.91
CA ARG A 171 7.06 3.39 -14.77
C ARG A 171 6.53 2.57 -13.59
N VAL A 172 6.27 3.22 -12.44
CA VAL A 172 5.62 2.56 -11.30
C VAL A 172 4.28 1.98 -11.71
N ARG A 173 3.40 2.78 -12.33
CA ARG A 173 2.07 2.32 -12.76
C ARG A 173 2.14 1.15 -13.73
N THR A 174 2.96 1.28 -14.77
CA THR A 174 3.10 0.23 -15.79
C THR A 174 3.64 -1.06 -15.18
N GLY A 175 4.68 -0.97 -14.34
CA GLY A 175 5.26 -2.14 -13.67
C GLY A 175 4.29 -2.81 -12.69
N LEU A 176 3.49 -2.03 -11.96
CA LEU A 176 2.47 -2.56 -11.06
C LEU A 176 1.30 -3.21 -11.82
N ALA A 177 0.82 -2.59 -12.89
CA ALA A 177 -0.23 -3.17 -13.73
C ALA A 177 0.21 -4.52 -14.31
N ALA A 178 1.43 -4.60 -14.86
CA ALA A 178 2.00 -5.84 -15.37
C ALA A 178 2.08 -6.95 -14.30
N LEU A 179 2.45 -6.62 -13.05
CA LEU A 179 2.44 -7.59 -11.94
C LEU A 179 1.05 -8.14 -11.65
N CYS A 180 0.04 -7.26 -11.61
CA CYS A 180 -1.33 -7.68 -11.35
C CYS A 180 -1.87 -8.57 -12.48
N GLU A 181 -1.63 -8.19 -13.74
CA GLU A 181 -2.12 -8.91 -14.94
C GLU A 181 -1.42 -10.25 -15.17
N GLU A 182 -0.08 -10.26 -15.09
CA GLU A 182 0.71 -11.45 -15.43
C GLU A 182 0.72 -12.51 -14.31
N ARG A 183 0.70 -12.07 -13.04
CA ARG A 183 0.89 -12.95 -11.88
C ARG A 183 -0.33 -13.03 -10.97
N GLY A 184 -1.32 -12.18 -11.19
CA GLY A 184 -2.48 -12.07 -10.31
C GLY A 184 -2.10 -11.53 -8.92
N THR A 185 -1.00 -10.76 -8.82
CA THR A 185 -0.63 -10.08 -7.57
C THR A 185 -1.74 -9.10 -7.19
N ALA A 186 -2.26 -9.22 -5.99
CA ALA A 186 -3.20 -8.26 -5.42
C ALA A 186 -2.45 -7.01 -4.96
N LEU A 187 -3.00 -5.82 -5.18
CA LEU A 187 -2.39 -4.55 -4.81
C LEU A 187 -3.25 -3.80 -3.80
N LEU A 188 -2.64 -3.41 -2.68
CA LEU A 188 -3.22 -2.49 -1.72
C LEU A 188 -2.31 -1.28 -1.60
N ILE A 189 -2.80 -0.11 -2.02
CA ILE A 189 -2.04 1.14 -1.96
C ILE A 189 -2.69 2.15 -1.03
N THR A 190 -1.88 3.03 -0.44
CA THR A 190 -2.36 4.32 0.07
C THR A 190 -1.84 5.43 -0.82
N SER A 191 -2.59 6.49 -0.96
CA SER A 191 -2.14 7.73 -1.59
C SER A 191 -2.99 8.91 -1.13
N HIS A 192 -2.41 10.09 -1.20
CA HIS A 192 -3.11 11.37 -1.11
C HIS A 192 -3.20 12.09 -2.47
N ASN A 193 -2.62 11.53 -3.52
CA ASN A 193 -2.75 12.01 -4.89
C ASN A 193 -3.90 11.27 -5.59
N MET A 194 -5.08 11.88 -5.62
CA MET A 194 -6.31 11.25 -6.13
C MET A 194 -6.23 10.96 -7.63
N LEU A 195 -5.57 11.82 -8.41
CA LEU A 195 -5.38 11.58 -9.85
C LEU A 195 -4.53 10.32 -10.12
N GLU A 196 -3.53 10.05 -9.29
CA GLU A 196 -2.75 8.81 -9.41
C GLU A 196 -3.56 7.59 -8.99
N VAL A 197 -4.39 7.73 -7.96
CA VAL A 197 -5.29 6.65 -7.52
C VAL A 197 -6.26 6.25 -8.63
N GLU A 198 -6.91 7.21 -9.28
CA GLU A 198 -7.84 6.96 -10.39
C GLU A 198 -7.19 6.23 -11.59
N ARG A 199 -5.86 6.37 -11.73
CA ARG A 199 -5.08 5.69 -12.79
C ARG A 199 -4.62 4.29 -12.42
N ILE A 200 -4.47 4.00 -11.12
CA ILE A 200 -3.91 2.73 -10.61
C ILE A 200 -5.01 1.80 -10.12
N ALA A 201 -5.94 2.30 -9.32
CA ALA A 201 -6.90 1.50 -8.57
C ALA A 201 -8.19 1.22 -9.36
N GLU A 202 -8.68 -0.01 -9.26
CA GLU A 202 -9.99 -0.42 -9.77
C GLU A 202 -11.08 -0.21 -8.72
N ARG A 203 -10.70 -0.20 -7.45
CA ARG A 203 -11.58 0.00 -6.32
C ARG A 203 -10.91 0.88 -5.26
N VAL A 204 -11.69 1.76 -4.66
CA VAL A 204 -11.24 2.62 -3.57
C VAL A 204 -12.05 2.34 -2.33
N VAL A 205 -11.36 2.33 -1.18
CA VAL A 205 -11.96 2.23 0.15
C VAL A 205 -11.62 3.52 0.90
N PHE A 206 -12.62 4.35 1.12
CA PHE A 206 -12.44 5.60 1.87
C PHE A 206 -12.64 5.38 3.37
N LEU A 207 -11.64 5.78 4.15
CA LEU A 207 -11.71 5.84 5.60
C LEU A 207 -11.94 7.28 6.08
N SER A 208 -12.83 7.43 7.04
CA SER A 208 -13.01 8.66 7.82
C SER A 208 -13.28 8.30 9.27
N ALA A 209 -12.60 8.98 10.21
CA ALA A 209 -12.73 8.73 11.66
C ALA A 209 -12.67 7.24 12.04
N GLY A 210 -11.78 6.48 11.42
CA GLY A 210 -11.57 5.06 11.69
C GLY A 210 -12.60 4.11 11.07
N ARG A 211 -13.54 4.59 10.25
CA ARG A 211 -14.59 3.79 9.63
C ARG A 211 -14.52 3.86 8.10
N VAL A 212 -15.00 2.81 7.43
CA VAL A 212 -15.23 2.84 5.98
C VAL A 212 -16.49 3.66 5.70
N VAL A 213 -16.33 4.73 4.91
CA VAL A 213 -17.45 5.61 4.51
C VAL A 213 -17.86 5.43 3.06
N ALA A 214 -16.95 4.89 2.22
CA ALA A 214 -17.26 4.49 0.86
C ALA A 214 -16.36 3.33 0.43
N ASP A 215 -16.89 2.47 -0.43
CA ASP A 215 -16.21 1.32 -1.03
C ASP A 215 -16.82 1.08 -2.42
N GLY A 216 -16.00 1.04 -3.46
CA GLY A 216 -16.42 0.83 -4.84
C GLY A 216 -15.44 1.37 -5.87
N PRO A 217 -15.78 1.28 -7.18
CA PRO A 217 -15.03 1.93 -8.25
C PRO A 217 -14.91 3.46 -8.03
N PRO A 218 -13.79 4.09 -8.47
CA PRO A 218 -13.56 5.52 -8.26
C PRO A 218 -14.70 6.44 -8.68
N ASP A 219 -15.23 6.21 -9.88
CA ASP A 219 -16.33 6.97 -10.47
C ASP A 219 -17.66 6.78 -9.72
N GLU A 220 -17.99 5.56 -9.31
CA GLU A 220 -19.17 5.29 -8.50
C GLU A 220 -19.08 5.95 -7.11
N VAL A 221 -17.89 5.94 -6.51
CA VAL A 221 -17.68 6.61 -5.22
C VAL A 221 -17.85 8.12 -5.39
N ALA A 222 -17.23 8.73 -6.40
CA ALA A 222 -17.42 10.16 -6.68
C ALA A 222 -18.90 10.52 -6.88
N ALA A 223 -19.62 9.75 -7.68
CA ALA A 223 -21.05 9.94 -7.94
C ALA A 223 -21.93 9.85 -6.66
N ARG A 224 -21.63 8.91 -5.73
CA ARG A 224 -22.34 8.77 -4.45
C ARG A 224 -22.24 10.03 -3.58
N PHE A 225 -21.14 10.77 -3.68
CA PHE A 225 -20.95 12.05 -2.98
C PHE A 225 -21.43 13.26 -3.78
N GLY A 226 -21.95 13.06 -5.02
CA GLY A 226 -22.35 14.15 -5.92
C GLY A 226 -21.15 14.99 -6.35
N ARG A 227 -20.01 14.34 -6.63
CA ARG A 227 -18.73 14.96 -6.98
C ARG A 227 -18.25 14.47 -8.34
N ASP A 228 -17.40 15.27 -9.01
CA ASP A 228 -16.88 14.94 -10.34
C ASP A 228 -15.64 14.04 -10.29
N GLY A 229 -14.98 13.88 -9.12
CA GLY A 229 -13.81 13.04 -8.94
C GLY A 229 -13.46 12.78 -7.48
N LEU A 230 -12.46 11.90 -7.25
CA LEU A 230 -12.04 11.51 -5.91
C LEU A 230 -11.42 12.67 -5.11
N GLU A 231 -10.83 13.66 -5.77
CA GLU A 231 -10.22 14.81 -5.10
C GLU A 231 -11.27 15.63 -4.35
N GLU A 232 -12.44 15.88 -4.98
CA GLU A 232 -13.53 16.58 -4.33
C GLU A 232 -14.15 15.76 -3.18
N VAL A 233 -14.24 14.44 -3.31
CA VAL A 233 -14.65 13.55 -2.22
C VAL A 233 -13.70 13.66 -1.04
N PHE A 234 -12.39 13.62 -1.31
CA PHE A 234 -11.36 13.75 -0.29
C PHE A 234 -11.45 15.09 0.45
N LEU A 235 -11.57 16.19 -0.27
CA LEU A 235 -11.71 17.54 0.32
C LEU A 235 -12.99 17.65 1.16
N HIS A 236 -14.09 17.08 0.69
CA HIS A 236 -15.36 17.05 1.42
C HIS A 236 -15.23 16.32 2.76
N LEU A 237 -14.64 15.12 2.76
CA LEU A 237 -14.43 14.32 3.98
C LEU A 237 -13.42 14.98 4.94
N ALA A 238 -12.38 15.63 4.41
CA ALA A 238 -11.42 16.36 5.22
C ALA A 238 -12.05 17.57 5.93
N SER A 239 -12.91 18.34 5.24
CA SER A 239 -13.61 19.50 5.82
C SER A 239 -14.63 19.08 6.89
N GLN A 240 -15.37 18.00 6.68
CA GLN A 240 -16.31 17.48 7.68
C GLN A 240 -15.60 17.08 8.99
N ARG A 241 -14.43 16.48 8.87
CA ARG A 241 -13.63 16.10 10.04
C ARG A 241 -13.13 17.30 10.84
N GLN A 242 -12.61 18.34 10.17
CA GLN A 242 -12.16 19.57 10.83
C GLN A 242 -13.32 20.24 11.60
N ALA A 243 -14.53 20.27 11.02
CA ALA A 243 -15.71 20.80 11.68
C ALA A 243 -16.09 19.99 12.94
N SER A 244 -15.96 18.66 12.90
CA SER A 244 -16.23 17.77 14.05
C SER A 244 -15.22 17.95 15.18
N GLU A 245 -13.93 18.04 14.86
CA GLU A 245 -12.84 18.27 15.84
C GLU A 245 -12.98 19.65 16.53
N HIS A 246 -13.42 20.66 15.80
CA HIS A 246 -13.65 22.01 16.36
C HIS A 246 -14.83 22.02 17.35
N THR A 247 -15.85 21.21 17.09
CA THR A 247 -17.05 21.10 17.94
C THR A 247 -16.76 20.29 19.21
N GLU A 248 -15.89 19.27 19.16
CA GLU A 248 -15.49 18.49 20.33
C GLU A 248 -14.51 19.26 21.25
N GLY A 249 -13.63 20.10 20.67
CA GLY A 249 -12.70 20.94 21.44
C GLY A 249 -13.35 22.12 22.19
N LEU A 250 -14.63 22.39 21.94
CA LEU A 250 -15.43 23.44 22.59
C LEU A 250 -16.36 22.92 23.70
N ARG A 251 -16.32 21.62 24.01
CA ARG A 251 -17.04 21.10 25.19
C ARG A 251 -16.19 21.30 26.42
N PRO A 252 -16.70 22.01 27.44
CA PRO A 252 -15.99 22.34 28.68
C PRO A 252 -15.73 21.09 29.55
#